data_4cf5516999f8a83164f794897a6a8de7
#
_entry.id   4cf5516999f8a83164f794897a6a8de7
#
_cell.length_a   1.000
_cell.length_b   1.000
_cell.length_c   1.000
_cell.angle_alpha   90.00
_cell.angle_beta   90.00
_cell.angle_gamma   90.00
#
_symmetry.space_group_name_H-M   'P 1'
#
loop_
_entity.id
_entity.type
_entity.pdbx_description
1 polymer ?
#
loop_
_entity_poly.entity_id
_entity_poly.type
_entity_poly.pdbx_seq_one_letter_code
_entity_poly.pdbx_strand_id
1 'polypeptide(L)'
;MNARLDATRVASILARVAQARPRVHCLTNTVAQNVTANMLLAFGAIPSMAVHPDEVADVAAAAGAILINLGTISPEGERAIPRLLELARAQGKPLVLDPVFVELSPLRMRLAEDILRLPGIVVRGNGGEMQALAPLLAATPGATRITTGAVDRIEAPSGLFEIAHGHPLMTKVTGLGCASSALVAACCAVEPDPGLAAGAALTAFGIAGEIAAERSAGPGSFAMHLIDALASLDEATLLTRMG
;
A
#
# COMPACT_ATOMS: atom_id res chain seq x y z
N MET A 1 19.64 -15.98 3.46
CA MET A 1 19.84 -15.42 2.08
C MET A 1 19.00 -14.16 2.02
N ASN A 2 19.60 -12.99 1.85
CA ASN A 2 18.83 -11.78 1.65
C ASN A 2 18.05 -11.91 0.33
N ALA A 3 16.74 -11.75 0.39
CA ALA A 3 15.92 -11.75 -0.81
C ALA A 3 16.33 -10.54 -1.68
N ARG A 4 16.66 -10.79 -2.94
CA ARG A 4 17.03 -9.72 -3.88
C ARG A 4 15.80 -9.31 -4.67
N LEU A 5 15.55 -8.02 -4.73
CA LEU A 5 14.52 -7.43 -5.59
C LEU A 5 15.19 -6.99 -6.90
N ASP A 6 14.93 -7.72 -7.96
CA ASP A 6 15.35 -7.39 -9.34
C ASP A 6 14.12 -7.27 -10.25
N ALA A 7 14.33 -6.79 -11.49
CA ALA A 7 13.25 -6.56 -12.44
C ALA A 7 12.42 -7.82 -12.72
N THR A 8 13.06 -8.98 -12.85
CA THR A 8 12.37 -10.26 -13.09
C THR A 8 11.47 -10.63 -11.90
N ARG A 9 11.95 -10.42 -10.67
CA ARG A 9 11.14 -10.69 -9.48
C ARG A 9 9.95 -9.73 -9.38
N VAL A 10 10.17 -8.45 -9.64
CA VAL A 10 9.09 -7.47 -9.71
C VAL A 10 8.06 -7.87 -10.77
N ALA A 11 8.51 -8.12 -12.02
CA ALA A 11 7.64 -8.55 -13.11
C ALA A 11 6.81 -9.80 -12.76
N SER A 12 7.43 -10.79 -12.14
CA SER A 12 6.75 -12.02 -11.69
C SER A 12 5.65 -11.73 -10.67
N ILE A 13 5.88 -10.82 -9.72
CA ILE A 13 4.85 -10.44 -8.73
C ILE A 13 3.70 -9.70 -9.41
N LEU A 14 4.00 -8.74 -10.31
CA LEU A 14 2.97 -8.01 -11.06
C LEU A 14 2.15 -8.94 -11.96
N ALA A 15 2.78 -9.90 -12.64
CA ALA A 15 2.10 -10.92 -13.44
C ALA A 15 1.12 -11.74 -12.59
N ARG A 16 1.50 -12.11 -11.35
CA ARG A 16 0.61 -12.80 -10.42
C ARG A 16 -0.58 -11.92 -9.99
N VAL A 17 -0.36 -10.62 -9.77
CA VAL A 17 -1.47 -9.67 -9.49
C VAL A 17 -2.42 -9.63 -10.69
N ALA A 18 -1.92 -9.46 -11.91
CA ALA A 18 -2.74 -9.40 -13.12
C ALA A 18 -3.52 -10.70 -13.38
N GLN A 19 -2.90 -11.87 -13.11
CA GLN A 19 -3.54 -13.19 -13.26
C GLN A 19 -4.58 -13.47 -12.18
N ALA A 20 -4.23 -13.24 -10.91
CA ALA A 20 -5.10 -13.55 -9.77
C ALA A 20 -6.21 -12.53 -9.58
N ARG A 21 -6.00 -11.29 -10.06
CA ARG A 21 -6.91 -10.16 -9.89
C ARG A 21 -7.41 -10.04 -8.44
N PRO A 22 -6.48 -9.93 -7.46
CA PRO A 22 -6.86 -10.00 -6.06
C PRO A 22 -7.81 -8.86 -5.70
N ARG A 23 -8.84 -9.19 -4.93
CA ARG A 23 -9.68 -8.17 -4.31
C ARG A 23 -8.91 -7.57 -3.13
N VAL A 24 -8.84 -6.24 -3.07
CA VAL A 24 -8.27 -5.50 -1.95
C VAL A 24 -9.40 -4.73 -1.26
N HIS A 25 -9.63 -5.02 0.01
CA HIS A 25 -10.57 -4.24 0.79
C HIS A 25 -9.87 -3.04 1.42
N CYS A 26 -10.32 -1.83 1.08
CA CYS A 26 -9.71 -0.58 1.53
C CYS A 26 -10.68 0.18 2.44
N LEU A 27 -10.46 0.13 3.74
CA LEU A 27 -10.96 1.14 4.66
C LEU A 27 -10.06 2.36 4.49
N THR A 28 -10.46 3.31 3.65
CA THR A 28 -9.62 4.46 3.28
C THR A 28 -10.39 5.77 3.35
N ASN A 29 -9.65 6.86 3.36
CA ASN A 29 -10.21 8.20 3.48
C ASN A 29 -10.91 8.66 2.18
N THR A 30 -11.93 9.49 2.35
CA THR A 30 -12.80 9.97 1.25
C THR A 30 -12.06 10.76 0.17
N VAL A 31 -10.96 11.44 0.53
CA VAL A 31 -10.13 12.21 -0.41
C VAL A 31 -9.39 11.28 -1.38
N ALA A 32 -9.01 10.08 -0.91
CA ALA A 32 -8.22 9.13 -1.68
C ALA A 32 -9.03 8.01 -2.35
N GLN A 33 -10.31 7.83 -2.02
CA GLN A 33 -11.12 6.69 -2.50
C GLN A 33 -11.08 6.53 -4.02
N ASN A 34 -11.36 7.61 -4.76
CA ASN A 34 -11.42 7.55 -6.22
C ASN A 34 -10.05 7.19 -6.83
N VAL A 35 -8.98 7.86 -6.44
CA VAL A 35 -7.65 7.59 -6.96
C VAL A 35 -7.17 6.20 -6.57
N THR A 36 -7.45 5.75 -5.35
CA THR A 36 -7.10 4.40 -4.89
C THR A 36 -7.82 3.31 -5.70
N ALA A 37 -9.12 3.50 -5.99
CA ALA A 37 -9.88 2.56 -6.82
C ALA A 37 -9.31 2.47 -8.24
N ASN A 38 -9.06 3.62 -8.88
CA ASN A 38 -8.51 3.67 -10.23
C ASN A 38 -7.11 3.06 -10.32
N MET A 39 -6.24 3.33 -9.33
CA MET A 39 -4.90 2.75 -9.27
C MET A 39 -4.95 1.22 -9.11
N LEU A 40 -5.81 0.69 -8.22
CA LEU A 40 -5.97 -0.75 -8.07
C LEU A 40 -6.46 -1.41 -9.36
N LEU A 41 -7.45 -0.80 -10.05
CA LEU A 41 -7.96 -1.30 -11.33
C LEU A 41 -6.87 -1.29 -12.42
N ALA A 42 -6.11 -0.19 -12.53
CA ALA A 42 -4.98 -0.07 -13.44
C ALA A 42 -3.89 -1.11 -13.15
N PHE A 43 -3.67 -1.41 -11.88
CA PHE A 43 -2.69 -2.40 -11.41
C PHE A 43 -3.14 -3.85 -11.60
N GLY A 44 -4.38 -4.09 -12.03
CA GLY A 44 -4.96 -5.43 -12.23
C GLY A 44 -5.65 -6.02 -11.00
N ALA A 45 -5.85 -5.25 -9.93
CA ALA A 45 -6.56 -5.66 -8.71
C ALA A 45 -8.01 -5.16 -8.70
N ILE A 46 -8.83 -5.69 -7.80
CA ILE A 46 -10.25 -5.33 -7.66
C ILE A 46 -10.45 -4.59 -6.33
N PRO A 47 -10.81 -3.29 -6.33
CA PRO A 47 -11.09 -2.56 -5.10
C PRO A 47 -12.43 -2.93 -4.48
N SER A 48 -12.53 -2.94 -3.15
CA SER A 48 -13.77 -2.86 -2.39
C SER A 48 -13.58 -1.90 -1.20
N MET A 49 -14.60 -1.08 -0.90
CA MET A 49 -14.46 0.07 0.01
C MET A 49 -15.69 0.25 0.91
N ALA A 50 -16.32 -0.84 1.34
CA ALA A 50 -17.39 -0.77 2.34
C ALA A 50 -16.83 -0.27 3.67
N VAL A 51 -17.60 0.61 4.34
CA VAL A 51 -17.20 1.24 5.61
C VAL A 51 -18.20 0.91 6.72
N HIS A 52 -19.46 0.58 6.37
CA HIS A 52 -20.49 0.34 7.35
C HIS A 52 -20.14 -0.87 8.23
N PRO A 53 -20.18 -0.74 9.58
CA PRO A 53 -19.71 -1.81 10.48
C PRO A 53 -20.46 -3.14 10.34
N ASP A 54 -21.73 -3.11 9.89
CA ASP A 54 -22.58 -4.30 9.79
C ASP A 54 -22.35 -5.08 8.48
N GLU A 55 -21.66 -4.49 7.47
CA GLU A 55 -21.37 -5.16 6.20
C GLU A 55 -19.88 -5.35 5.91
N VAL A 56 -19.02 -4.56 6.58
CA VAL A 56 -17.60 -4.49 6.24
C VAL A 56 -16.89 -5.84 6.29
N ALA A 57 -17.22 -6.68 7.27
CA ALA A 57 -16.63 -8.00 7.42
C ALA A 57 -17.06 -8.93 6.28
N ASP A 58 -18.33 -8.93 5.89
CA ASP A 58 -18.85 -9.76 4.80
C ASP A 58 -18.24 -9.35 3.45
N VAL A 59 -18.18 -8.05 3.19
CA VAL A 59 -17.54 -7.52 1.97
C VAL A 59 -16.04 -7.83 1.92
N ALA A 60 -15.35 -7.67 3.05
CA ALA A 60 -13.91 -7.94 3.17
C ALA A 60 -13.59 -9.45 3.20
N ALA A 61 -14.56 -10.31 3.50
CA ALA A 61 -14.33 -11.77 3.54
C ALA A 61 -13.79 -12.32 2.19
N ALA A 62 -14.22 -11.74 1.07
CA ALA A 62 -13.74 -12.11 -0.26
C ALA A 62 -12.41 -11.44 -0.66
N ALA A 63 -11.85 -10.55 0.16
CA ALA A 63 -10.60 -9.88 -0.14
C ALA A 63 -9.39 -10.77 0.11
N GLY A 64 -8.37 -10.66 -0.75
CA GLY A 64 -7.06 -11.29 -0.56
C GLY A 64 -6.16 -10.52 0.39
N ALA A 65 -6.39 -9.22 0.57
CA ALA A 65 -5.68 -8.36 1.52
C ALA A 65 -6.56 -7.20 1.99
N ILE A 66 -6.21 -6.59 3.12
CA ILE A 66 -6.93 -5.47 3.72
C ILE A 66 -5.98 -4.29 3.87
N LEU A 67 -6.43 -3.09 3.45
CA LEU A 67 -5.80 -1.81 3.77
C LEU A 67 -6.66 -1.09 4.81
N ILE A 68 -6.04 -0.63 5.90
CA ILE A 68 -6.61 0.33 6.83
C ILE A 68 -5.79 1.62 6.74
N ASN A 69 -6.43 2.69 6.27
CA ASN A 69 -5.85 4.02 6.18
C ASN A 69 -6.59 4.95 7.15
N LEU A 70 -5.86 5.56 8.08
CA LEU A 70 -6.43 6.36 9.17
C LEU A 70 -6.72 7.82 8.80
N GLY A 71 -6.53 8.21 7.53
CA GLY A 71 -6.88 9.55 7.06
C GLY A 71 -8.39 9.79 7.13
N THR A 72 -8.81 10.99 7.54
CA THR A 72 -10.23 11.41 7.65
C THR A 72 -11.17 10.32 8.19
N ILE A 73 -10.72 9.58 9.21
CA ILE A 73 -11.48 8.47 9.79
C ILE A 73 -12.85 8.94 10.28
N SER A 74 -13.90 8.26 9.83
CA SER A 74 -15.28 8.51 10.29
C SER A 74 -15.64 7.64 11.49
N PRO A 75 -16.71 7.96 12.24
CA PRO A 75 -17.20 7.10 13.32
C PRO A 75 -17.56 5.69 12.85
N GLU A 76 -18.05 5.53 11.62
CA GLU A 76 -18.32 4.22 11.00
C GLU A 76 -17.02 3.48 10.76
N GLY A 77 -16.01 4.15 10.17
CA GLY A 77 -14.67 3.59 9.93
C GLY A 77 -14.00 3.15 11.23
N GLU A 78 -14.10 3.96 12.31
CA GLU A 78 -13.59 3.58 13.62
C GLU A 78 -14.22 2.28 14.12
N ARG A 79 -15.56 2.14 14.01
CA ARG A 79 -16.28 0.92 14.41
C ARG A 79 -16.04 -0.28 13.49
N ALA A 80 -15.67 -0.05 12.24
CA ALA A 80 -15.34 -1.09 11.27
C ALA A 80 -13.97 -1.75 11.56
N ILE A 81 -12.99 -1.00 12.09
CA ILE A 81 -11.63 -1.50 12.34
C ILE A 81 -11.61 -2.80 13.15
N PRO A 82 -12.26 -2.93 14.31
CA PRO A 82 -12.25 -4.17 15.09
C PRO A 82 -12.76 -5.38 14.28
N ARG A 83 -13.77 -5.20 13.41
CA ARG A 83 -14.32 -6.25 12.55
C ARG A 83 -13.31 -6.73 11.51
N LEU A 84 -12.59 -5.77 10.92
CA LEU A 84 -11.53 -6.07 9.95
C LEU A 84 -10.33 -6.76 10.61
N LEU A 85 -9.95 -6.38 11.83
CA LEU A 85 -8.87 -7.02 12.57
C LEU A 85 -9.22 -8.47 12.96
N GLU A 86 -10.47 -8.69 13.41
CA GLU A 86 -10.97 -10.03 13.71
C GLU A 86 -10.95 -10.93 12.45
N LEU A 87 -11.46 -10.42 11.33
CA LEU A 87 -11.45 -11.11 10.05
C LEU A 87 -10.02 -11.41 9.58
N ALA A 88 -9.12 -10.42 9.62
CA ALA A 88 -7.73 -10.61 9.21
C ALA A 88 -7.05 -11.70 10.04
N ARG A 89 -7.26 -11.70 11.36
CA ARG A 89 -6.71 -12.73 12.25
C ARG A 89 -7.31 -14.11 11.98
N ALA A 90 -8.63 -14.21 11.83
CA ALA A 90 -9.31 -15.47 11.63
C ALA A 90 -8.95 -16.16 10.30
N GLN A 91 -8.71 -15.36 9.26
CA GLN A 91 -8.43 -15.86 7.91
C GLN A 91 -6.97 -15.73 7.48
N GLY A 92 -6.08 -15.23 8.35
CA GLY A 92 -4.66 -15.04 8.02
C GLY A 92 -4.44 -14.05 6.87
N LYS A 93 -5.32 -13.04 6.72
CA LYS A 93 -5.21 -12.07 5.62
C LYS A 93 -4.09 -11.07 5.88
N PRO A 94 -3.25 -10.78 4.85
CA PRO A 94 -2.33 -9.66 4.92
C PRO A 94 -3.08 -8.36 5.22
N LEU A 95 -2.53 -7.55 6.15
CA LEU A 95 -3.06 -6.25 6.51
C LEU A 95 -1.99 -5.18 6.35
N VAL A 96 -2.33 -4.12 5.64
CA VAL A 96 -1.50 -2.92 5.48
C VAL A 96 -2.12 -1.78 6.29
N LEU A 97 -1.32 -1.13 7.11
CA LEU A 97 -1.67 0.10 7.84
C LEU A 97 -1.01 1.30 7.16
N ASP A 98 -1.82 2.30 6.81
CA ASP A 98 -1.38 3.64 6.42
C ASP A 98 -1.82 4.61 7.54
N PRO A 99 -0.91 5.06 8.42
CA PRO A 99 -1.26 5.73 9.67
C PRO A 99 -1.61 7.20 9.53
N VAL A 100 -1.53 7.75 8.37
CA VAL A 100 -1.79 9.15 7.96
C VAL A 100 -1.88 10.16 9.10
N PHE A 101 -0.85 11.00 9.28
CA PHE A 101 -0.78 12.03 10.35
C PHE A 101 -1.04 11.48 11.77
N VAL A 102 -0.58 10.26 12.05
CA VAL A 102 -0.73 9.63 13.38
C VAL A 102 -0.08 10.45 14.48
N GLU A 103 1.02 11.15 14.16
CA GLU A 103 1.76 12.01 15.08
C GLU A 103 0.97 13.24 15.54
N LEU A 104 -0.07 13.61 14.80
CA LEU A 104 -0.90 14.80 15.10
C LEU A 104 -2.24 14.45 15.77
N SER A 105 -2.58 13.15 15.87
CA SER A 105 -3.92 12.74 16.32
C SER A 105 -3.87 11.63 17.38
N PRO A 106 -4.23 11.95 18.63
CA PRO A 106 -4.36 10.94 19.68
C PRO A 106 -5.36 9.82 19.33
N LEU A 107 -6.40 10.12 18.56
CA LEU A 107 -7.32 9.11 18.06
C LEU A 107 -6.63 8.12 17.14
N ARG A 108 -5.92 8.63 16.12
CA ARG A 108 -5.21 7.76 15.16
C ARG A 108 -4.10 6.96 15.83
N MET A 109 -3.44 7.53 16.83
CA MET A 109 -2.43 6.82 17.62
C MET A 109 -3.05 5.63 18.37
N ARG A 110 -4.18 5.80 19.04
CA ARG A 110 -4.90 4.69 19.71
C ARG A 110 -5.33 3.61 18.71
N LEU A 111 -5.90 4.02 17.57
CA LEU A 111 -6.28 3.07 16.52
C LEU A 111 -5.08 2.32 15.96
N ALA A 112 -3.98 3.02 15.70
CA ALA A 112 -2.74 2.39 15.25
C ALA A 112 -2.19 1.39 16.29
N GLU A 113 -2.24 1.73 17.59
CA GLU A 113 -1.85 0.82 18.67
C GLU A 113 -2.68 -0.48 18.65
N ASP A 114 -4.00 -0.37 18.49
CA ASP A 114 -4.87 -1.55 18.43
C ASP A 114 -4.58 -2.40 17.18
N ILE A 115 -4.35 -1.76 16.03
CA ILE A 115 -4.03 -2.42 14.78
C ILE A 115 -2.67 -3.13 14.86
N LEU A 116 -1.67 -2.50 15.46
CA LEU A 116 -0.31 -3.03 15.60
C LEU A 116 -0.20 -4.24 16.56
N ARG A 117 -1.27 -4.60 17.26
CA ARG A 117 -1.36 -5.89 17.98
C ARG A 117 -1.49 -7.10 17.06
N LEU A 118 -1.71 -6.88 15.76
CA LEU A 118 -1.72 -7.94 14.76
C LEU A 118 -0.28 -8.23 14.33
N PRO A 119 0.24 -9.46 14.50
CA PRO A 119 1.59 -9.81 14.08
C PRO A 119 1.70 -9.86 12.54
N GLY A 120 2.91 -9.60 12.02
CA GLY A 120 3.17 -9.69 10.58
C GLY A 120 2.54 -8.58 9.74
N ILE A 121 2.06 -7.52 10.38
CA ILE A 121 1.46 -6.37 9.69
C ILE A 121 2.48 -5.62 8.84
N VAL A 122 2.02 -5.04 7.74
CA VAL A 122 2.79 -4.09 6.92
C VAL A 122 2.36 -2.67 7.29
N VAL A 123 3.31 -1.82 7.65
CA VAL A 123 3.04 -0.41 7.98
C VAL A 123 3.77 0.47 6.99
N ARG A 124 3.05 1.40 6.36
CA ARG A 124 3.62 2.34 5.40
C ARG A 124 3.29 3.77 5.82
N GLY A 125 4.31 4.56 6.07
CA GLY A 125 4.17 5.97 6.43
C GLY A 125 5.37 6.80 6.00
N ASN A 126 5.28 8.11 6.14
CA ASN A 126 6.41 9.02 5.99
C ASN A 126 7.33 8.97 7.24
N GLY A 127 8.48 9.66 7.18
CA GLY A 127 9.45 9.65 8.28
C GLY A 127 8.88 10.10 9.63
N GLY A 128 8.00 11.10 9.65
CA GLY A 128 7.35 11.59 10.88
C GLY A 128 6.38 10.57 11.47
N GLU A 129 5.54 9.98 10.63
CA GLU A 129 4.58 8.94 11.02
C GLU A 129 5.31 7.69 11.55
N MET A 130 6.35 7.23 10.86
CA MET A 130 7.12 6.06 11.27
C MET A 130 7.93 6.31 12.55
N GLN A 131 8.44 7.52 12.74
CA GLN A 131 9.10 7.91 13.98
C GLN A 131 8.13 7.91 15.17
N ALA A 132 6.91 8.44 14.98
CA ALA A 132 5.89 8.44 16.03
C ALA A 132 5.46 7.02 16.42
N LEU A 133 5.42 6.09 15.47
CA LEU A 133 5.08 4.68 15.71
C LEU A 133 6.26 3.81 16.16
N ALA A 134 7.49 4.31 16.17
CA ALA A 134 8.68 3.50 16.42
C ALA A 134 8.62 2.66 17.72
N PRO A 135 8.13 3.18 18.87
CA PRO A 135 8.00 2.37 20.09
C PRO A 135 7.03 1.20 19.95
N LEU A 136 5.89 1.41 19.27
CA LEU A 136 4.89 0.38 19.02
C LEU A 136 5.42 -0.67 18.03
N LEU A 137 6.07 -0.22 16.96
CA LEU A 137 6.65 -1.09 15.94
C LEU A 137 7.78 -1.96 16.51
N ALA A 138 8.55 -1.45 17.48
CA ALA A 138 9.58 -2.25 18.15
C ALA A 138 8.98 -3.42 18.94
N ALA A 139 7.73 -3.29 19.40
CA ALA A 139 7.00 -4.31 20.13
C ALA A 139 6.12 -5.20 19.24
N THR A 140 6.08 -4.97 17.90
CA THR A 140 5.21 -5.72 16.96
C THR A 140 6.03 -6.79 16.24
N PRO A 141 5.86 -8.09 16.57
CA PRO A 141 6.63 -9.17 15.95
C PRO A 141 6.38 -9.29 14.46
N GLY A 142 7.45 -9.39 13.67
CA GLY A 142 7.37 -9.65 12.22
C GLY A 142 6.80 -8.51 11.40
N ALA A 143 6.62 -7.31 11.97
CA ALA A 143 6.15 -6.15 11.21
C ALA A 143 7.10 -5.78 10.08
N THR A 144 6.56 -5.53 8.90
CA THR A 144 7.27 -4.89 7.79
C THR A 144 7.04 -3.39 7.86
N ARG A 145 8.11 -2.62 7.84
CA ARG A 145 8.12 -1.16 8.01
C ARG A 145 8.52 -0.52 6.70
N ILE A 146 7.68 0.34 6.17
CA ILE A 146 7.93 1.08 4.92
C ILE A 146 7.97 2.56 5.28
N THR A 147 9.17 3.14 5.23
CA THR A 147 9.37 4.58 5.40
C THR A 147 9.52 5.22 4.03
N THR A 148 8.56 6.07 3.66
CA THR A 148 8.56 6.72 2.35
C THR A 148 9.31 8.03 2.34
N GLY A 149 10.00 8.32 1.22
CA GLY A 149 10.82 9.51 1.05
C GLY A 149 11.32 9.68 -0.39
N ALA A 150 12.45 10.36 -0.55
CA ALA A 150 13.16 10.40 -1.85
C ALA A 150 13.66 9.00 -2.25
N VAL A 151 13.99 8.18 -1.25
CA VAL A 151 14.24 6.75 -1.35
C VAL A 151 13.31 6.10 -0.33
N ASP A 152 12.44 5.21 -0.80
CA ASP A 152 11.59 4.42 0.07
C ASP A 152 12.42 3.29 0.69
N ARG A 153 12.32 3.13 2.02
CA ARG A 153 13.04 2.11 2.78
C ARG A 153 12.08 1.09 3.36
N ILE A 154 12.31 -0.18 3.05
CA ILE A 154 11.49 -1.31 3.50
C ILE A 154 12.34 -2.19 4.41
N GLU A 155 11.96 -2.25 5.68
CA GLU A 155 12.55 -3.13 6.68
C GLU A 155 11.57 -4.29 6.92
N ALA A 156 11.92 -5.47 6.42
CA ALA A 156 11.10 -6.68 6.52
C ALA A 156 11.87 -7.82 7.18
N PRO A 157 11.20 -8.87 7.67
CA PRO A 157 11.89 -10.07 8.19
C PRO A 157 12.85 -10.71 7.17
N SER A 158 12.57 -10.57 5.87
CA SER A 158 13.41 -11.07 4.78
C SER A 158 14.63 -10.20 4.46
N GLY A 159 14.69 -8.99 4.98
CA GLY A 159 15.81 -8.07 4.77
C GLY A 159 15.41 -6.61 4.60
N LEU A 160 16.39 -5.82 4.17
CA LEU A 160 16.25 -4.41 3.85
C LEU A 160 16.20 -4.22 2.33
N PHE A 161 15.22 -3.40 1.87
CA PHE A 161 15.12 -2.99 0.46
C PHE A 161 15.04 -1.47 0.40
N GLU A 162 15.65 -0.89 -0.62
CA GLU A 162 15.62 0.54 -0.91
C GLU A 162 15.13 0.75 -2.33
N ILE A 163 14.12 1.60 -2.50
CA ILE A 163 13.48 1.89 -3.79
C ILE A 163 13.70 3.37 -4.08
N ALA A 164 14.51 3.65 -5.10
CA ALA A 164 14.86 5.02 -5.51
C ALA A 164 14.06 5.52 -6.72
N HIS A 165 13.00 4.81 -7.10
CA HIS A 165 12.12 5.19 -8.21
C HIS A 165 11.05 6.16 -7.75
N GLY A 166 10.71 7.12 -8.62
CA GLY A 166 9.66 8.10 -8.39
C GLY A 166 9.98 9.47 -8.99
N HIS A 167 9.02 10.39 -8.87
CA HIS A 167 9.18 11.74 -9.41
C HIS A 167 8.55 12.78 -8.47
N PRO A 168 9.10 14.00 -8.35
CA PRO A 168 8.56 15.05 -7.49
C PRO A 168 7.09 15.42 -7.76
N LEU A 169 6.58 15.27 -8.98
CA LEU A 169 5.16 15.50 -9.30
C LEU A 169 4.21 14.58 -8.51
N MET A 170 4.68 13.43 -8.03
CA MET A 170 3.88 12.54 -7.17
C MET A 170 3.45 13.23 -5.87
N THR A 171 4.23 14.18 -5.37
CA THR A 171 3.88 14.97 -4.17
C THR A 171 2.84 16.06 -4.44
N LYS A 172 2.54 16.35 -5.71
CA LYS A 172 1.59 17.40 -6.15
C LYS A 172 0.19 16.87 -6.45
N VAL A 173 -0.02 15.56 -6.33
CA VAL A 173 -1.33 14.91 -6.52
C VAL A 173 -1.75 14.27 -5.22
N THR A 174 -2.89 14.73 -4.68
CA THR A 174 -3.39 14.22 -3.40
C THR A 174 -3.85 12.76 -3.49
N GLY A 175 -3.70 12.01 -2.41
CA GLY A 175 -4.15 10.62 -2.31
C GLY A 175 -3.21 9.58 -2.91
N LEU A 176 -2.11 9.97 -3.58
CA LEU A 176 -1.16 9.01 -4.16
C LEU A 176 -0.44 8.17 -3.11
N GLY A 177 -0.15 8.76 -1.94
CA GLY A 177 0.38 7.99 -0.81
C GLY A 177 -0.57 6.87 -0.39
N CYS A 178 -1.84 7.21 -0.16
CA CYS A 178 -2.88 6.24 0.21
C CYS A 178 -3.09 5.17 -0.89
N ALA A 179 -3.06 5.58 -2.15
CA ALA A 179 -3.18 4.67 -3.27
C ALA A 179 -2.01 3.69 -3.34
N SER A 180 -0.76 4.14 -3.12
CA SER A 180 0.39 3.23 -3.10
C SER A 180 0.34 2.21 -1.96
N SER A 181 -0.24 2.55 -0.80
CA SER A 181 -0.52 1.58 0.28
C SER A 181 -1.48 0.48 -0.18
N ALA A 182 -2.45 0.80 -1.05
CA ALA A 182 -3.36 -0.19 -1.63
C ALA A 182 -2.65 -1.10 -2.65
N LEU A 183 -1.71 -0.57 -3.44
CA LEU A 183 -0.88 -1.39 -4.34
C LEU A 183 0.02 -2.36 -3.56
N VAL A 184 0.57 -1.92 -2.42
CA VAL A 184 1.29 -2.82 -1.50
C VAL A 184 0.37 -3.94 -1.03
N ALA A 185 -0.86 -3.64 -0.61
CA ALA A 185 -1.83 -4.65 -0.20
C ALA A 185 -2.17 -5.62 -1.35
N ALA A 186 -2.29 -5.14 -2.60
CA ALA A 186 -2.52 -6.00 -3.76
C ALA A 186 -1.37 -6.99 -3.99
N CYS A 187 -0.12 -6.55 -3.84
CA CYS A 187 1.04 -7.43 -3.93
C CYS A 187 1.10 -8.42 -2.76
N CYS A 188 0.78 -8.01 -1.53
CA CYS A 188 0.71 -8.90 -0.36
C CYS A 188 -0.35 -10.00 -0.51
N ALA A 189 -1.39 -9.78 -1.32
CA ALA A 189 -2.39 -10.81 -1.60
C ALA A 189 -1.86 -11.99 -2.44
N VAL A 190 -0.74 -11.81 -3.15
CA VAL A 190 -0.18 -12.80 -4.08
C VAL A 190 1.28 -13.19 -3.77
N GLU A 191 1.97 -12.43 -2.94
CA GLU A 191 3.36 -12.68 -2.52
C GLU A 191 3.41 -12.83 -1.01
N PRO A 192 3.81 -14.01 -0.50
CA PRO A 192 3.89 -14.28 0.93
C PRO A 192 4.97 -13.48 1.67
N ASP A 193 6.03 -13.08 0.98
CA ASP A 193 7.08 -12.22 1.56
C ASP A 193 6.64 -10.75 1.49
N PRO A 194 6.31 -10.11 2.63
CA PRO A 194 5.80 -8.75 2.63
C PRO A 194 6.85 -7.70 2.20
N GLY A 195 8.14 -7.99 2.36
CA GLY A 195 9.23 -7.13 1.89
C GLY A 195 9.30 -7.13 0.36
N LEU A 196 9.24 -8.30 -0.27
CA LEU A 196 9.18 -8.43 -1.73
C LEU A 196 7.89 -7.85 -2.30
N ALA A 197 6.75 -8.10 -1.66
CA ALA A 197 5.46 -7.54 -2.05
C ALA A 197 5.49 -6.00 -2.05
N ALA A 198 5.96 -5.40 -0.96
CA ALA A 198 6.09 -3.96 -0.84
C ALA A 198 7.08 -3.39 -1.85
N GLY A 199 8.23 -4.03 -2.00
CA GLY A 199 9.25 -3.62 -2.97
C GLY A 199 8.73 -3.62 -4.40
N ALA A 200 8.03 -4.68 -4.82
CA ALA A 200 7.44 -4.77 -6.15
C ALA A 200 6.39 -3.68 -6.39
N ALA A 201 5.49 -3.45 -5.43
CA ALA A 201 4.46 -2.41 -5.54
C ALA A 201 5.06 -1.01 -5.65
N LEU A 202 6.04 -0.67 -4.80
CA LEU A 202 6.66 0.67 -4.79
C LEU A 202 7.56 0.89 -6.00
N THR A 203 8.29 -0.13 -6.46
CA THR A 203 9.06 -0.05 -7.71
C THR A 203 8.14 0.21 -8.90
N ALA A 204 7.06 -0.56 -9.05
CA ALA A 204 6.10 -0.37 -10.13
C ALA A 204 5.47 1.02 -10.09
N PHE A 205 5.06 1.47 -8.89
CA PHE A 205 4.46 2.79 -8.70
C PHE A 205 5.44 3.94 -8.99
N GLY A 206 6.69 3.79 -8.55
CA GLY A 206 7.74 4.78 -8.80
C GLY A 206 8.08 4.89 -10.30
N ILE A 207 8.29 3.77 -10.98
CA ILE A 207 8.57 3.73 -12.43
C ILE A 207 7.39 4.29 -13.23
N ALA A 208 6.15 3.93 -12.87
CA ALA A 208 4.97 4.52 -13.50
C ALA A 208 4.92 6.04 -13.29
N GLY A 209 5.37 6.53 -12.12
CA GLY A 209 5.52 7.96 -11.84
C GLY A 209 6.55 8.65 -12.72
N GLU A 210 7.69 8.02 -12.95
CA GLU A 210 8.72 8.54 -13.89
C GLU A 210 8.18 8.65 -15.32
N ILE A 211 7.55 7.57 -15.82
CA ILE A 211 6.94 7.53 -17.16
C ILE A 211 5.83 8.60 -17.29
N ALA A 212 5.00 8.73 -16.29
CA ALA A 212 3.95 9.73 -16.27
C ALA A 212 4.51 11.15 -16.33
N ALA A 213 5.60 11.42 -15.61
CA ALA A 213 6.24 12.73 -15.58
C ALA A 213 6.79 13.14 -16.96
N GLU A 214 7.38 12.20 -17.69
CA GLU A 214 7.91 12.42 -19.05
C GLU A 214 6.81 12.87 -20.04
N ARG A 215 5.55 12.52 -19.78
CA ARG A 215 4.38 12.80 -20.64
C ARG A 215 3.53 13.97 -20.16
N SER A 216 3.88 14.57 -19.02
CA SER A 216 2.98 15.49 -18.32
C SER A 216 3.44 16.94 -18.39
N ALA A 217 2.50 17.85 -18.64
CA ALA A 217 2.73 19.30 -18.54
C ALA A 217 2.57 19.83 -17.10
N GLY A 218 1.96 19.08 -16.19
CA GLY A 218 1.71 19.47 -14.81
C GLY A 218 0.94 18.42 -14.02
N PRO A 219 0.54 18.69 -12.76
CA PRO A 219 -0.08 17.71 -11.86
C PRO A 219 -1.37 17.08 -12.40
N GLY A 220 -2.20 17.84 -13.15
CA GLY A 220 -3.45 17.33 -13.70
C GLY A 220 -3.23 16.25 -14.73
N SER A 221 -2.39 16.52 -15.75
CA SER A 221 -2.03 15.50 -16.75
C SER A 221 -1.21 14.37 -16.15
N PHE A 222 -0.36 14.67 -15.15
CA PHE A 222 0.39 13.65 -14.44
C PHE A 222 -0.50 12.61 -13.78
N ALA A 223 -1.58 13.02 -13.11
CA ALA A 223 -2.50 12.08 -12.46
C ALA A 223 -3.13 11.11 -13.47
N MET A 224 -3.48 11.57 -14.66
CA MET A 224 -4.01 10.72 -15.74
C MET A 224 -2.93 9.78 -16.29
N HIS A 225 -1.78 10.32 -16.65
CA HIS A 225 -0.68 9.53 -17.21
C HIS A 225 -0.11 8.51 -16.24
N LEU A 226 -0.21 8.75 -14.92
CA LEU A 226 0.21 7.79 -13.90
C LEU A 226 -0.66 6.53 -13.92
N ILE A 227 -1.97 6.70 -14.07
CA ILE A 227 -2.91 5.57 -14.18
C ILE A 227 -2.62 4.79 -15.47
N ASP A 228 -2.43 5.48 -16.59
CA ASP A 228 -2.12 4.88 -17.89
C ASP A 228 -0.78 4.12 -17.86
N ALA A 229 0.26 4.74 -17.27
CA ALA A 229 1.58 4.12 -17.13
C ALA A 229 1.52 2.88 -16.26
N LEU A 230 0.78 2.93 -15.14
CA LEU A 230 0.62 1.79 -14.24
C LEU A 230 -0.10 0.62 -14.95
N ALA A 231 -1.12 0.92 -15.76
CA ALA A 231 -1.87 -0.08 -16.50
C ALA A 231 -1.08 -0.73 -17.65
N SER A 232 -0.08 0.00 -18.20
CA SER A 232 0.74 -0.47 -19.33
C SER A 232 2.13 -0.98 -18.93
N LEU A 233 2.42 -1.08 -17.62
CA LEU A 233 3.73 -1.49 -17.13
C LEU A 233 3.96 -2.98 -17.41
N ASP A 234 5.00 -3.27 -18.19
CA ASP A 234 5.40 -4.62 -18.57
C ASP A 234 6.84 -4.97 -18.12
N GLU A 235 7.21 -6.24 -18.28
CA GLU A 235 8.53 -6.74 -17.89
C GLU A 235 9.66 -6.02 -18.64
N ALA A 236 9.48 -5.72 -19.93
CA ALA A 236 10.50 -5.05 -20.75
C ALA A 236 10.79 -3.64 -20.23
N THR A 237 9.73 -2.93 -19.83
CA THR A 237 9.84 -1.61 -19.18
C THR A 237 10.57 -1.70 -17.84
N LEU A 238 10.22 -2.69 -17.01
CA LEU A 238 10.89 -2.92 -15.73
C LEU A 238 12.37 -3.22 -15.91
N LEU A 239 12.74 -4.12 -16.84
CA LEU A 239 14.13 -4.44 -17.15
C LEU A 239 14.92 -3.20 -17.60
N THR A 240 14.31 -2.34 -18.42
CA THR A 240 14.94 -1.12 -18.90
C THR A 240 15.16 -0.09 -17.80
N ARG A 241 14.20 0.05 -16.88
CA ARG A 241 14.22 1.10 -15.83
C ARG A 241 14.98 0.71 -14.57
N MET A 242 15.09 -0.58 -14.28
CA MET A 242 15.80 -1.09 -13.10
C MET A 242 17.24 -1.54 -13.42
N GLY A 243 17.61 -1.67 -14.67
CA GLY A 243 18.96 -2.03 -15.13
C GLY A 243 19.83 -0.82 -15.24
#